data_0bf7105b900e229c3b6f9b1023318dec
#
_entry.id   0bf7105b900e229c3b6f9b1023318dec
#
_cell.length_a   1.000
_cell.length_b   1.000
_cell.length_c   1.000
_cell.angle_alpha   90.00
_cell.angle_beta   90.00
_cell.angle_gamma   90.00
#
_symmetry.space_group_name_H-M   'P 1'
#
loop_
_entity.id
_entity.type
_entity.pdbx_description
1 polymer ?
#
loop_
_entity_poly.entity_id
_entity_poly.type
_entity_poly.pdbx_seq_one_letter_code
_entity_poly.pdbx_strand_id
1 'polypeptide(L)'
;NANNNLPQPDQVAQLVEKQNIQYLRIYDSNPKVLMAFSNTTIELMVGVRNADLSAFQSQSYVDSWLRNSILPYYPATNITHITVGVEMVDSLDDATNLVVPAMRNVVSALKTANLQDRIKFSTPLSSAVLSPSYPPSEGVFSSSYENVLRPLLDFLEENQSPFMVDLYPFYAMNNGDSSLDYVLFKSSSSIFVDGNTGLSCNNIFDAQLDVLHFALAHRNFSRMKIIVTETGWPTRGSPYASIDNAQTYNTNLIRHVMDGPGTPAWPHEELVVYIFSLFNENLKQGPETERNFGIFYPDMTSVYNLVFPDKGGRSWCIASSQALDSDLQY
;
A
#
# COMPACT_ATOMS: atom_id res chain seq x y z
N ASN A 1 5.59 14.49 -1.98
CA ASN A 1 6.84 13.73 -2.23
C ASN A 1 7.94 14.20 -1.28
N ALA A 2 8.56 13.28 -0.56
CA ALA A 2 9.71 13.58 0.30
C ALA A 2 10.99 13.82 -0.53
N ASN A 3 10.85 14.63 -1.60
CA ASN A 3 11.89 14.93 -2.57
C ASN A 3 11.78 16.35 -3.09
N ASN A 4 12.94 16.95 -3.41
CA ASN A 4 13.03 18.24 -4.09
C ASN A 4 13.68 18.17 -5.49
N ASN A 5 13.96 16.99 -5.98
CA ASN A 5 14.68 16.73 -7.23
C ASN A 5 13.97 15.70 -8.14
N LEU A 6 12.66 15.51 -7.98
CA LEU A 6 11.89 14.60 -8.84
C LEU A 6 11.74 15.15 -10.27
N PRO A 7 11.59 14.26 -11.27
CA PRO A 7 11.25 14.66 -12.64
C PRO A 7 9.89 15.35 -12.70
N GLN A 8 9.61 16.02 -13.82
CA GLN A 8 8.28 16.58 -14.05
C GLN A 8 7.22 15.47 -14.15
N PRO A 9 5.97 15.71 -13.73
CA PRO A 9 4.93 14.68 -13.70
C PRO A 9 4.66 13.99 -15.04
N ASP A 10 4.75 14.72 -16.17
CA ASP A 10 4.61 14.17 -17.52
C ASP A 10 5.74 13.19 -17.88
N GLN A 11 6.97 13.46 -17.44
CA GLN A 11 8.10 12.55 -17.61
C GLN A 11 7.90 11.28 -16.76
N VAL A 12 7.34 11.44 -15.55
CA VAL A 12 7.00 10.30 -14.68
C VAL A 12 5.92 9.44 -15.33
N ALA A 13 4.87 10.04 -15.90
CA ALA A 13 3.82 9.30 -16.60
C ALA A 13 4.39 8.48 -17.76
N GLN A 14 5.26 9.07 -18.58
CA GLN A 14 5.95 8.36 -19.68
C GLN A 14 6.84 7.21 -19.16
N LEU A 15 7.54 7.41 -18.03
CA LEU A 15 8.36 6.36 -17.42
C LEU A 15 7.49 5.18 -16.98
N VAL A 16 6.39 5.46 -16.28
CA VAL A 16 5.46 4.45 -15.75
C VAL A 16 4.83 3.64 -16.89
N GLU A 17 4.37 4.30 -17.97
CA GLU A 17 3.85 3.64 -19.18
C GLU A 17 4.91 2.77 -19.85
N LYS A 18 6.12 3.28 -20.03
CA LYS A 18 7.25 2.55 -20.63
C LYS A 18 7.63 1.29 -19.84
N GLN A 19 7.40 1.29 -18.53
CA GLN A 19 7.68 0.15 -17.65
C GLN A 19 6.51 -0.85 -17.57
N ASN A 20 5.41 -0.68 -18.30
CA ASN A 20 4.19 -1.48 -18.24
C ASN A 20 3.54 -1.49 -16.84
N ILE A 21 3.71 -0.43 -16.06
CA ILE A 21 3.06 -0.26 -14.77
C ILE A 21 1.67 0.29 -15.03
N GLN A 22 0.63 -0.39 -14.54
CA GLN A 22 -0.76 -0.01 -14.84
C GLN A 22 -1.47 0.61 -13.64
N TYR A 23 -0.98 0.39 -12.41
CA TYR A 23 -1.55 0.96 -11.20
C TYR A 23 -0.51 1.78 -10.47
N LEU A 24 -0.86 3.01 -10.14
CA LEU A 24 0.01 3.92 -9.40
C LEU A 24 -0.71 4.46 -8.17
N ARG A 25 -0.10 4.35 -7.00
CA ARG A 25 -0.54 5.04 -5.79
C ARG A 25 0.20 6.37 -5.66
N ILE A 26 -0.55 7.45 -5.43
CA ILE A 26 -0.04 8.77 -5.09
C ILE A 26 -0.63 9.21 -3.74
N TYR A 27 0.09 10.01 -2.97
CA TYR A 27 -0.24 10.31 -1.57
C TYR A 27 -0.99 11.64 -1.39
N ASP A 28 -1.24 12.34 -2.47
CA ASP A 28 -2.02 13.57 -2.51
C ASP A 28 -2.82 13.68 -3.82
N SER A 29 -3.63 14.72 -3.93
CA SER A 29 -4.38 15.05 -5.15
C SER A 29 -3.73 16.19 -5.94
N ASN A 30 -2.40 16.14 -6.12
CA ASN A 30 -1.67 17.17 -6.84
C ASN A 30 -2.19 17.36 -8.28
N PRO A 31 -2.70 18.55 -8.65
CA PRO A 31 -3.29 18.79 -9.96
C PRO A 31 -2.37 18.49 -11.14
N LYS A 32 -1.07 18.78 -11.00
CA LYS A 32 -0.09 18.54 -12.06
C LYS A 32 0.13 17.06 -12.31
N VAL A 33 0.13 16.26 -11.23
CA VAL A 33 0.24 14.80 -11.31
C VAL A 33 -1.03 14.23 -11.94
N LEU A 34 -2.21 14.60 -11.44
CA LEU A 34 -3.48 14.12 -11.99
C LEU A 34 -3.60 14.45 -13.49
N MET A 35 -3.19 15.64 -13.90
CA MET A 35 -3.20 16.06 -15.31
C MET A 35 -2.23 15.25 -16.16
N ALA A 36 -1.05 14.93 -15.66
CA ALA A 36 -0.03 14.17 -16.39
C ALA A 36 -0.46 12.73 -16.71
N PHE A 37 -1.34 12.15 -15.89
CA PHE A 37 -1.91 10.81 -16.11
C PHE A 37 -3.25 10.83 -16.86
N SER A 38 -3.69 12.00 -17.36
CA SER A 38 -4.91 12.12 -18.13
C SER A 38 -4.80 11.41 -19.47
N ASN A 39 -5.84 10.63 -19.83
CA ASN A 39 -5.91 9.82 -21.05
C ASN A 39 -4.80 8.76 -21.20
N THR A 40 -4.16 8.38 -20.10
CA THR A 40 -3.33 7.18 -20.02
C THR A 40 -4.18 5.96 -19.65
N THR A 41 -3.62 4.76 -19.77
CA THR A 41 -4.26 3.51 -19.29
C THR A 41 -4.01 3.24 -17.81
N ILE A 42 -3.27 4.13 -17.13
CA ILE A 42 -2.84 3.95 -15.75
C ILE A 42 -3.99 4.28 -14.80
N GLU A 43 -4.25 3.37 -13.87
CA GLU A 43 -5.22 3.56 -12.79
C GLU A 43 -4.55 4.20 -11.58
N LEU A 44 -5.15 5.27 -11.05
CA LEU A 44 -4.62 5.97 -9.89
C LEU A 44 -5.38 5.64 -8.60
N MET A 45 -4.61 5.35 -7.55
CA MET A 45 -5.02 5.42 -6.17
C MET A 45 -4.53 6.76 -5.60
N VAL A 46 -5.45 7.64 -5.20
CA VAL A 46 -5.17 9.02 -4.78
C VAL A 46 -5.29 9.15 -3.27
N GLY A 47 -4.29 9.73 -2.61
CA GLY A 47 -4.25 9.91 -1.17
C GLY A 47 -4.88 11.22 -0.68
N VAL A 48 -5.49 11.16 0.50
CA VAL A 48 -5.76 12.30 1.39
C VAL A 48 -4.67 12.29 2.44
N ARG A 49 -3.95 13.40 2.59
CA ARG A 49 -2.82 13.50 3.53
C ARG A 49 -3.30 13.44 4.98
N ASN A 50 -2.44 12.94 5.87
CA ASN A 50 -2.71 12.92 7.31
C ASN A 50 -3.03 14.29 7.88
N ALA A 51 -2.31 15.32 7.44
CA ALA A 51 -2.54 16.73 7.83
C ALA A 51 -3.95 17.25 7.47
N ASP A 52 -4.58 16.69 6.45
CA ASP A 52 -5.90 17.13 5.99
C ASP A 52 -7.07 16.46 6.75
N LEU A 53 -6.83 15.40 7.54
CA LEU A 53 -7.87 14.62 8.20
C LEU A 53 -8.77 15.45 9.12
N SER A 54 -8.19 16.45 9.79
CA SER A 54 -8.97 17.38 10.63
C SER A 54 -9.97 18.20 9.81
N ALA A 55 -9.56 18.69 8.63
CA ALA A 55 -10.45 19.40 7.71
C ALA A 55 -11.52 18.48 7.10
N PHE A 56 -11.19 17.20 6.90
CA PHE A 56 -12.09 16.18 6.36
C PHE A 56 -13.21 15.77 7.33
N GLN A 57 -13.21 16.30 8.58
CA GLN A 57 -14.35 16.18 9.48
C GLN A 57 -15.55 17.04 9.02
N SER A 58 -15.33 18.00 8.14
CA SER A 58 -16.36 18.86 7.57
C SER A 58 -16.84 18.32 6.22
N GLN A 59 -18.12 17.91 6.12
CA GLN A 59 -18.71 17.47 4.85
C GLN A 59 -18.57 18.51 3.74
N SER A 60 -18.79 19.79 4.05
CA SER A 60 -18.69 20.87 3.06
C SER A 60 -17.26 21.06 2.53
N TYR A 61 -16.25 20.79 3.37
CA TYR A 61 -14.85 20.78 2.95
C TYR A 61 -14.58 19.62 1.98
N VAL A 62 -15.03 18.42 2.32
CA VAL A 62 -14.85 17.22 1.48
C VAL A 62 -15.58 17.36 0.15
N ASP A 63 -16.80 17.91 0.15
CA ASP A 63 -17.54 18.18 -1.09
C ASP A 63 -16.79 19.19 -1.99
N SER A 64 -16.16 20.18 -1.39
CA SER A 64 -15.37 21.17 -2.10
C SER A 64 -14.05 20.56 -2.61
N TRP A 65 -13.39 19.74 -1.79
CA TRP A 65 -12.20 19.01 -2.19
C TRP A 65 -12.48 18.07 -3.37
N LEU A 66 -13.53 17.25 -3.31
CA LEU A 66 -13.90 16.36 -4.39
C LEU A 66 -14.16 17.14 -5.70
N ARG A 67 -14.93 18.23 -5.60
CA ARG A 67 -15.28 19.09 -6.74
C ARG A 67 -14.07 19.77 -7.38
N ASN A 68 -13.09 20.18 -6.58
CA ASN A 68 -11.96 20.98 -7.05
C ASN A 68 -10.71 20.15 -7.35
N SER A 69 -10.52 18.99 -6.68
CA SER A 69 -9.29 18.23 -6.73
C SER A 69 -9.41 16.87 -7.45
N ILE A 70 -10.63 16.34 -7.63
CA ILE A 70 -10.85 15.04 -8.24
C ILE A 70 -11.68 15.16 -9.52
N LEU A 71 -12.89 15.75 -9.41
CA LEU A 71 -13.84 15.79 -10.54
C LEU A 71 -13.32 16.51 -11.80
N PRO A 72 -12.46 17.56 -11.73
CA PRO A 72 -11.92 18.19 -12.92
C PRO A 72 -11.04 17.27 -13.79
N TYR A 73 -10.49 16.21 -13.20
CA TYR A 73 -9.60 15.25 -13.86
C TYR A 73 -10.32 13.96 -14.24
N TYR A 74 -11.36 13.58 -13.50
CA TYR A 74 -12.14 12.38 -13.75
C TYR A 74 -13.17 12.61 -14.87
N PRO A 75 -13.38 11.67 -15.83
CA PRO A 75 -12.76 10.35 -15.95
C PRO A 75 -11.49 10.33 -16.83
N ALA A 76 -11.00 11.47 -17.32
CA ALA A 76 -9.82 11.51 -18.19
C ALA A 76 -8.57 10.94 -17.47
N THR A 77 -8.45 11.22 -16.18
CA THR A 77 -7.55 10.50 -15.29
C THR A 77 -8.34 9.37 -14.62
N ASN A 78 -7.88 8.14 -14.80
CA ASN A 78 -8.58 6.95 -14.29
C ASN A 78 -8.32 6.77 -12.78
N ILE A 79 -9.07 7.51 -11.96
CA ILE A 79 -9.00 7.42 -10.50
C ILE A 79 -9.93 6.30 -10.03
N THR A 80 -9.38 5.24 -9.45
CA THR A 80 -10.13 4.05 -9.02
C THR A 80 -10.25 3.93 -7.51
N HIS A 81 -9.30 4.52 -6.76
CA HIS A 81 -9.28 4.46 -5.30
C HIS A 81 -8.93 5.81 -4.68
N ILE A 82 -9.50 6.06 -3.49
CA ILE A 82 -9.12 7.16 -2.60
C ILE A 82 -8.68 6.55 -1.27
N THR A 83 -7.45 6.86 -0.83
CA THR A 83 -6.96 6.50 0.51
C THR A 83 -7.12 7.70 1.45
N VAL A 84 -7.66 7.49 2.64
CA VAL A 84 -7.93 8.54 3.63
C VAL A 84 -6.93 8.41 4.77
N GLY A 85 -5.88 9.20 4.73
CA GLY A 85 -4.71 9.06 5.61
C GLY A 85 -3.84 7.85 5.24
N VAL A 86 -2.71 7.71 5.92
CA VAL A 86 -1.76 6.60 5.82
C VAL A 86 -1.24 6.29 7.21
N GLU A 87 -1.38 5.03 7.66
CA GLU A 87 -0.85 4.49 8.93
C GLU A 87 -1.29 5.28 10.18
N MET A 88 -2.41 6.01 10.08
CA MET A 88 -2.90 6.87 11.18
C MET A 88 -3.33 6.09 12.42
N VAL A 89 -3.65 4.81 12.28
CA VAL A 89 -4.09 3.97 13.39
C VAL A 89 -2.92 3.61 14.32
N ASP A 90 -1.68 3.69 13.83
CA ASP A 90 -0.49 3.29 14.57
C ASP A 90 -0.10 4.26 15.69
N SER A 91 -0.49 5.52 15.57
CA SER A 91 -0.09 6.55 16.53
C SER A 91 -0.83 6.47 17.88
N LEU A 92 -1.95 5.72 17.98
CA LEU A 92 -2.85 5.69 19.14
C LEU A 92 -3.28 7.09 19.63
N ASP A 93 -3.15 8.08 18.75
CA ASP A 93 -3.50 9.48 19.01
C ASP A 93 -4.99 9.74 18.78
N ASP A 94 -5.47 10.92 19.20
CA ASP A 94 -6.80 11.40 18.86
C ASP A 94 -7.04 11.46 17.34
N ALA A 95 -5.98 11.60 16.55
CA ALA A 95 -6.02 11.58 15.08
C ALA A 95 -6.56 10.26 14.51
N THR A 96 -6.31 9.14 15.18
CA THR A 96 -6.87 7.82 14.84
C THR A 96 -8.39 7.84 14.76
N ASN A 97 -9.03 8.59 15.66
CA ASN A 97 -10.48 8.74 15.70
C ASN A 97 -11.05 9.59 14.55
N LEU A 98 -10.20 10.29 13.81
CA LEU A 98 -10.61 11.13 12.68
C LEU A 98 -10.81 10.32 11.38
N VAL A 99 -10.21 9.13 11.26
CA VAL A 99 -10.15 8.38 10.00
C VAL A 99 -11.55 7.94 9.54
N VAL A 100 -12.29 7.21 10.38
CA VAL A 100 -13.62 6.69 10.01
C VAL A 100 -14.64 7.82 9.73
N PRO A 101 -14.74 8.89 10.55
CA PRO A 101 -15.57 10.03 10.21
C PRO A 101 -15.18 10.71 8.89
N ALA A 102 -13.87 10.90 8.62
CA ALA A 102 -13.40 11.46 7.35
C ALA A 102 -13.80 10.57 6.15
N MET A 103 -13.63 9.25 6.28
CA MET A 103 -14.06 8.29 5.26
C MET A 103 -15.58 8.35 5.00
N ARG A 104 -16.41 8.53 6.04
CA ARG A 104 -17.87 8.71 5.90
C ARG A 104 -18.20 9.95 5.07
N ASN A 105 -17.49 11.05 5.28
CA ASN A 105 -17.67 12.27 4.50
C ASN A 105 -17.22 12.09 3.05
N VAL A 106 -16.13 11.34 2.80
CA VAL A 106 -15.69 10.98 1.42
C VAL A 106 -16.77 10.17 0.72
N VAL A 107 -17.33 9.14 1.36
CA VAL A 107 -18.42 8.32 0.79
C VAL A 107 -19.64 9.16 0.47
N SER A 108 -20.03 10.06 1.37
CA SER A 108 -21.16 10.96 1.17
C SER A 108 -20.95 11.86 -0.06
N ALA A 109 -19.74 12.41 -0.23
CA ALA A 109 -19.38 13.22 -1.39
C ALA A 109 -19.38 12.39 -2.69
N LEU A 110 -18.82 11.15 -2.67
CA LEU A 110 -18.84 10.24 -3.82
C LEU A 110 -20.27 9.85 -4.21
N LYS A 111 -21.15 9.58 -3.24
CA LYS A 111 -22.57 9.32 -3.49
C LYS A 111 -23.25 10.49 -4.16
N THR A 112 -22.99 11.71 -3.69
CA THR A 112 -23.54 12.95 -4.30
C THR A 112 -23.07 13.12 -5.74
N ALA A 113 -21.85 12.68 -6.07
CA ALA A 113 -21.29 12.70 -7.42
C ALA A 113 -21.66 11.47 -8.27
N ASN A 114 -22.40 10.48 -7.76
CA ASN A 114 -22.69 9.20 -8.39
C ASN A 114 -21.42 8.38 -8.75
N LEU A 115 -20.41 8.44 -7.91
CA LEU A 115 -19.11 7.76 -8.10
C LEU A 115 -18.81 6.66 -7.09
N GLN A 116 -19.70 6.39 -6.11
CA GLN A 116 -19.48 5.43 -5.03
C GLN A 116 -19.23 3.99 -5.51
N ASP A 117 -19.73 3.62 -6.69
CA ASP A 117 -19.55 2.30 -7.28
C ASP A 117 -18.31 2.22 -8.18
N ARG A 118 -17.73 3.38 -8.51
CA ARG A 118 -16.60 3.49 -9.44
C ARG A 118 -15.28 3.80 -8.75
N ILE A 119 -15.33 4.57 -7.65
CA ILE A 119 -14.15 4.93 -6.85
C ILE A 119 -14.30 4.27 -5.49
N LYS A 120 -13.43 3.31 -5.20
CA LYS A 120 -13.35 2.67 -3.89
C LYS A 120 -12.53 3.54 -2.95
N PHE A 121 -12.66 3.30 -1.66
CA PHE A 121 -11.95 4.08 -0.65
C PHE A 121 -11.57 3.19 0.52
N SER A 122 -10.47 3.49 1.16
CA SER A 122 -10.01 2.82 2.38
C SER A 122 -8.95 3.68 3.08
N THR A 123 -8.34 3.14 4.11
CA THR A 123 -7.18 3.71 4.78
C THR A 123 -6.09 2.64 4.88
N PRO A 124 -4.87 2.89 4.41
CA PRO A 124 -3.74 2.00 4.63
C PRO A 124 -3.36 1.94 6.11
N LEU A 125 -3.22 0.72 6.63
CA LEU A 125 -2.78 0.44 7.99
C LEU A 125 -1.42 -0.23 7.93
N SER A 126 -0.55 0.00 8.92
CA SER A 126 0.65 -0.83 9.02
C SER A 126 0.33 -2.19 9.63
N SER A 127 1.24 -3.15 9.45
CA SER A 127 1.15 -4.46 10.09
C SER A 127 1.18 -4.42 11.63
N ALA A 128 1.51 -3.27 12.24
CA ALA A 128 1.48 -3.08 13.69
C ALA A 128 0.08 -3.24 14.32
N VAL A 129 -0.99 -3.14 13.51
CA VAL A 129 -2.36 -3.43 13.96
C VAL A 129 -2.58 -4.91 14.32
N LEU A 130 -1.69 -5.79 13.89
CA LEU A 130 -1.72 -7.21 14.25
C LEU A 130 -1.00 -7.46 15.57
N SER A 131 -1.54 -8.35 16.38
CA SER A 131 -0.79 -8.92 17.49
C SER A 131 0.30 -9.83 16.93
N PRO A 132 1.48 -9.95 17.58
CA PRO A 132 2.44 -10.99 17.22
C PRO A 132 1.77 -12.35 17.23
N SER A 133 1.68 -12.98 16.06
CA SER A 133 0.95 -14.22 15.87
C SER A 133 1.84 -15.24 15.16
N TYR A 134 1.95 -16.40 15.78
CA TYR A 134 2.63 -17.55 15.24
C TYR A 134 1.99 -18.80 15.81
N PRO A 135 1.51 -19.74 15.01
CA PRO A 135 1.49 -19.75 13.53
C PRO A 135 0.48 -18.73 12.91
N PRO A 136 0.48 -18.54 11.57
CA PRO A 136 -0.44 -17.61 10.91
C PRO A 136 -1.92 -17.82 11.25
N SER A 137 -2.36 -19.05 11.43
CA SER A 137 -3.74 -19.40 11.82
C SER A 137 -4.18 -18.84 13.19
N GLU A 138 -3.26 -18.42 14.04
CA GLU A 138 -3.54 -17.72 15.30
C GLU A 138 -3.58 -16.20 15.13
N GLY A 139 -3.57 -15.72 13.88
CA GLY A 139 -3.60 -14.30 13.55
C GLY A 139 -4.78 -13.57 14.19
N VAL A 140 -4.49 -12.53 14.96
CA VAL A 140 -5.48 -11.66 15.59
C VAL A 140 -5.05 -10.21 15.54
N PHE A 141 -6.01 -9.30 15.49
CA PHE A 141 -5.72 -7.88 15.68
C PHE A 141 -5.34 -7.58 17.12
N SER A 142 -4.44 -6.65 17.31
CA SER A 142 -4.07 -6.16 18.62
C SER A 142 -5.24 -5.48 19.32
N SER A 143 -5.50 -5.86 20.56
CA SER A 143 -6.58 -5.26 21.37
C SER A 143 -6.41 -3.76 21.62
N SER A 144 -5.19 -3.25 21.48
CA SER A 144 -4.91 -1.80 21.59
C SER A 144 -5.64 -0.96 20.54
N TYR A 145 -5.96 -1.55 19.40
CA TYR A 145 -6.60 -0.87 18.27
C TYR A 145 -8.11 -1.20 18.13
N GLU A 146 -8.69 -1.96 19.07
CA GLU A 146 -10.08 -2.44 18.97
C GLU A 146 -11.08 -1.32 18.73
N ASN A 147 -10.94 -0.20 19.44
CA ASN A 147 -11.85 0.93 19.38
C ASN A 147 -11.92 1.57 17.97
N VAL A 148 -10.87 1.41 17.18
CA VAL A 148 -10.78 1.96 15.82
C VAL A 148 -11.04 0.89 14.77
N LEU A 149 -10.46 -0.29 14.96
CA LEU A 149 -10.56 -1.38 13.97
C LEU A 149 -12.00 -1.87 13.82
N ARG A 150 -12.76 -2.02 14.91
CA ARG A 150 -14.12 -2.51 14.82
C ARG A 150 -15.02 -1.59 13.98
N PRO A 151 -15.10 -0.28 14.26
CA PRO A 151 -15.86 0.64 13.42
C PRO A 151 -15.34 0.74 11.98
N LEU A 152 -14.02 0.60 11.78
CA LEU A 152 -13.42 0.61 10.45
C LEU A 152 -13.83 -0.62 9.64
N LEU A 153 -13.70 -1.81 10.20
CA LEU A 153 -14.06 -3.07 9.52
C LEU A 153 -15.54 -3.11 9.16
N ASP A 154 -16.42 -2.74 10.10
CA ASP A 154 -17.87 -2.65 9.86
C ASP A 154 -18.17 -1.67 8.70
N PHE A 155 -17.47 -0.53 8.67
CA PHE A 155 -17.64 0.49 7.63
C PHE A 155 -17.11 0.04 6.26
N LEU A 156 -15.96 -0.64 6.22
CA LEU A 156 -15.42 -1.20 4.97
C LEU A 156 -16.34 -2.28 4.39
N GLU A 157 -16.84 -3.18 5.23
CA GLU A 157 -17.78 -4.23 4.81
C GLU A 157 -19.09 -3.64 4.27
N GLU A 158 -19.69 -2.66 4.98
CA GLU A 158 -20.91 -1.95 4.55
C GLU A 158 -20.76 -1.34 3.15
N ASN A 159 -19.58 -0.84 2.83
CA ASN A 159 -19.31 -0.16 1.56
C ASN A 159 -18.57 -1.04 0.53
N GLN A 160 -18.39 -2.34 0.82
CA GLN A 160 -17.64 -3.26 -0.04
C GLN A 160 -16.26 -2.69 -0.45
N SER A 161 -15.60 -2.05 0.50
CA SER A 161 -14.28 -1.46 0.34
C SER A 161 -13.19 -2.43 0.83
N PRO A 162 -12.00 -2.44 0.22
CA PRO A 162 -10.95 -3.35 0.62
C PRO A 162 -10.31 -2.94 1.96
N PHE A 163 -9.78 -3.91 2.69
CA PHE A 163 -8.80 -3.67 3.74
C PHE A 163 -7.45 -3.35 3.09
N MET A 164 -6.83 -2.25 3.47
CA MET A 164 -5.52 -1.84 2.93
C MET A 164 -4.46 -1.95 4.02
N VAL A 165 -3.31 -2.53 3.66
CA VAL A 165 -2.20 -2.75 4.59
C VAL A 165 -0.86 -2.43 3.93
N ASP A 166 0.04 -1.82 4.69
CA ASP A 166 1.44 -1.65 4.35
C ASP A 166 2.22 -2.79 5.05
N LEU A 167 2.87 -3.65 4.24
CA LEU A 167 3.45 -4.92 4.69
C LEU A 167 4.90 -5.04 4.23
N TYR A 168 5.84 -5.00 5.19
CA TYR A 168 7.26 -4.98 4.90
C TYR A 168 8.01 -6.18 5.52
N PRO A 169 8.16 -7.29 4.79
CA PRO A 169 9.02 -8.40 5.20
C PRO A 169 10.45 -8.03 5.57
N PHE A 170 10.96 -6.92 5.02
CA PHE A 170 12.27 -6.38 5.34
C PHE A 170 12.49 -6.21 6.84
N TYR A 171 11.49 -5.72 7.57
CA TYR A 171 11.64 -5.44 9.00
C TYR A 171 11.69 -6.71 9.85
N ALA A 172 11.20 -7.85 9.36
CA ALA A 172 11.35 -9.13 10.06
C ALA A 172 12.81 -9.59 10.17
N MET A 173 13.68 -9.12 9.27
CA MET A 173 15.12 -9.41 9.33
C MET A 173 15.80 -8.77 10.54
N ASN A 174 15.30 -7.65 11.04
CA ASN A 174 15.90 -6.95 12.16
C ASN A 174 15.73 -7.70 13.50
N ASN A 175 14.73 -8.57 13.58
CA ASN A 175 14.41 -9.35 14.78
C ASN A 175 15.19 -10.68 14.85
N GLY A 176 15.87 -11.08 13.75
CA GLY A 176 16.67 -12.32 13.70
C GLY A 176 15.86 -13.62 13.61
N ASP A 177 14.54 -13.53 13.47
CA ASP A 177 13.63 -14.67 13.55
C ASP A 177 13.43 -15.39 12.21
N SER A 178 14.01 -14.87 11.12
CA SER A 178 13.81 -15.41 9.77
C SER A 178 15.10 -15.51 8.97
N SER A 179 15.20 -16.51 8.10
CA SER A 179 16.32 -16.62 7.17
C SER A 179 16.14 -15.64 6.00
N LEU A 180 17.23 -15.06 5.52
CA LEU A 180 17.21 -14.16 4.36
C LEU A 180 16.60 -14.82 3.12
N ASP A 181 16.86 -16.09 2.88
CA ASP A 181 16.32 -16.84 1.74
C ASP A 181 14.80 -16.98 1.81
N TYR A 182 14.25 -17.18 3.01
CA TYR A 182 12.80 -17.23 3.23
C TYR A 182 12.13 -15.88 2.98
N VAL A 183 12.78 -14.80 3.41
CA VAL A 183 12.26 -13.43 3.22
C VAL A 183 12.38 -12.99 1.75
N LEU A 184 13.42 -13.41 1.04
CA LEU A 184 13.66 -13.08 -0.37
C LEU A 184 12.95 -14.03 -1.37
N PHE A 185 12.03 -14.89 -0.95
CA PHE A 185 11.33 -15.87 -1.79
C PHE A 185 12.28 -16.84 -2.50
N LYS A 186 13.45 -17.14 -1.93
CA LYS A 186 14.44 -18.05 -2.54
C LYS A 186 14.25 -19.49 -2.13
N SER A 187 13.40 -19.80 -1.18
CA SER A 187 13.51 -21.05 -0.48
C SER A 187 12.91 -22.25 -1.20
N SER A 188 13.70 -23.33 -1.19
CA SER A 188 13.19 -24.70 -1.14
C SER A 188 13.43 -25.36 0.24
N SER A 189 14.18 -24.71 1.14
CA SER A 189 14.68 -25.32 2.39
C SER A 189 14.09 -24.77 3.69
N SER A 190 13.27 -23.70 3.61
CA SER A 190 12.71 -23.03 4.80
C SER A 190 11.19 -23.03 4.73
N ILE A 191 10.57 -24.17 4.51
CA ILE A 191 9.12 -24.29 4.56
C ILE A 191 8.69 -24.23 6.01
N PHE A 192 7.93 -23.18 6.34
CA PHE A 192 7.17 -23.13 7.57
C PHE A 192 5.84 -23.88 7.37
N VAL A 193 5.50 -24.78 8.29
CA VAL A 193 4.21 -25.47 8.29
C VAL A 193 3.42 -25.02 9.50
N ASP A 194 2.25 -24.48 9.27
CA ASP A 194 1.29 -24.11 10.32
C ASP A 194 0.73 -25.37 10.97
N GLY A 195 1.06 -25.57 12.25
CA GLY A 195 0.70 -26.79 12.99
C GLY A 195 -0.80 -27.00 13.18
N ASN A 196 -1.60 -25.95 13.11
CA ASN A 196 -3.06 -26.02 13.31
C ASN A 196 -3.79 -26.36 12.01
N THR A 197 -3.27 -25.89 10.89
CA THR A 197 -3.96 -26.02 9.58
C THR A 197 -3.25 -26.97 8.62
N GLY A 198 -1.97 -27.25 8.85
CA GLY A 198 -1.10 -28.01 7.94
C GLY A 198 -0.68 -27.22 6.69
N LEU A 199 -1.02 -25.94 6.61
CA LEU A 199 -0.63 -25.08 5.49
C LEU A 199 0.87 -24.78 5.52
N SER A 200 1.49 -24.75 4.35
CA SER A 200 2.93 -24.52 4.20
C SER A 200 3.18 -23.17 3.55
N CYS A 201 3.89 -22.27 4.27
CA CYS A 201 4.31 -20.98 3.75
C CYS A 201 5.78 -21.06 3.30
N ASN A 202 6.03 -20.79 2.03
CA ASN A 202 7.37 -20.86 1.43
C ASN A 202 8.10 -19.51 1.46
N ASN A 203 7.44 -18.47 1.93
CA ASN A 203 7.97 -17.13 2.09
C ASN A 203 7.24 -16.40 3.21
N ILE A 204 7.90 -15.40 3.80
CA ILE A 204 7.34 -14.65 4.93
C ILE A 204 6.22 -13.69 4.51
N PHE A 205 6.20 -13.21 3.26
CA PHE A 205 5.15 -12.33 2.76
C PHE A 205 3.79 -13.02 2.82
N ASP A 206 3.71 -14.26 2.32
CA ASP A 206 2.49 -15.07 2.42
C ASP A 206 2.12 -15.34 3.88
N ALA A 207 3.10 -15.70 4.72
CA ALA A 207 2.84 -15.97 6.13
C ALA A 207 2.24 -14.73 6.83
N GLN A 208 2.79 -13.53 6.59
CA GLN A 208 2.27 -12.28 7.16
C GLN A 208 0.88 -11.93 6.61
N LEU A 209 0.64 -12.18 5.33
CA LEU A 209 -0.66 -11.93 4.71
C LEU A 209 -1.71 -12.93 5.22
N ASP A 210 -1.33 -14.19 5.44
CA ASP A 210 -2.21 -15.20 6.05
C ASP A 210 -2.57 -14.84 7.50
N VAL A 211 -1.64 -14.28 8.29
CA VAL A 211 -1.95 -13.73 9.63
C VAL A 211 -3.09 -12.73 9.54
N LEU A 212 -3.05 -11.82 8.55
CA LEU A 212 -4.10 -10.82 8.36
C LEU A 212 -5.42 -11.45 7.91
N HIS A 213 -5.38 -12.41 6.99
CA HIS A 213 -6.57 -13.16 6.58
C HIS A 213 -7.24 -13.86 7.76
N PHE A 214 -6.46 -14.54 8.61
CA PHE A 214 -7.01 -15.20 9.80
C PHE A 214 -7.54 -14.17 10.81
N ALA A 215 -6.87 -13.04 11.01
CA ALA A 215 -7.34 -11.97 11.89
C ALA A 215 -8.71 -11.40 11.43
N LEU A 216 -8.88 -11.20 10.13
CA LEU A 216 -10.18 -10.80 9.55
C LEU A 216 -11.23 -11.91 9.71
N ALA A 217 -10.87 -13.16 9.46
CA ALA A 217 -11.79 -14.30 9.60
C ALA A 217 -12.27 -14.47 11.04
N HIS A 218 -11.42 -14.32 12.05
CA HIS A 218 -11.78 -14.35 13.46
C HIS A 218 -12.76 -13.23 13.87
N ARG A 219 -12.85 -12.17 13.07
CA ARG A 219 -13.80 -11.06 13.24
C ARG A 219 -15.04 -11.18 12.35
N ASN A 220 -15.20 -12.28 11.63
CA ASN A 220 -16.27 -12.55 10.67
C ASN A 220 -16.19 -11.71 9.37
N PHE A 221 -15.00 -11.23 8.99
CA PHE A 221 -14.74 -10.50 7.76
C PHE A 221 -13.92 -11.32 6.74
N SER A 222 -14.11 -12.65 6.70
CA SER A 222 -13.33 -13.57 5.85
C SER A 222 -13.45 -13.32 4.34
N ARG A 223 -14.41 -12.51 3.89
CA ARG A 223 -14.61 -12.17 2.47
C ARG A 223 -14.06 -10.79 2.12
N MET A 224 -13.53 -10.05 3.09
CA MET A 224 -12.97 -8.73 2.85
C MET A 224 -11.72 -8.84 2.01
N LYS A 225 -11.71 -8.16 0.85
CA LYS A 225 -10.53 -8.12 -0.01
C LYS A 225 -9.41 -7.37 0.66
N ILE A 226 -8.18 -7.85 0.47
CA ILE A 226 -6.98 -7.20 0.97
C ILE A 226 -6.20 -6.61 -0.20
N ILE A 227 -5.73 -5.38 -0.03
CA ILE A 227 -4.76 -4.74 -0.92
C ILE A 227 -3.52 -4.42 -0.08
N VAL A 228 -2.37 -4.93 -0.50
CA VAL A 228 -1.08 -4.52 0.04
C VAL A 228 -0.68 -3.22 -0.66
N THR A 229 -0.83 -2.12 0.04
CA THR A 229 -0.65 -0.78 -0.51
C THR A 229 0.79 -0.29 -0.50
N GLU A 230 1.65 -0.94 0.29
CA GLU A 230 3.11 -0.78 0.24
C GLU A 230 3.80 -2.08 0.64
N THR A 231 4.82 -2.42 -0.11
CA THR A 231 5.86 -3.39 0.25
C THR A 231 7.13 -3.09 -0.54
N GLY A 232 8.29 -3.46 -0.03
CA GLY A 232 9.53 -3.19 -0.74
C GLY A 232 10.77 -3.56 0.07
N TRP A 233 11.93 -3.27 -0.52
CA TRP A 233 13.23 -3.56 0.07
C TRP A 233 14.21 -2.42 -0.17
N PRO A 234 14.85 -1.86 0.87
CA PRO A 234 15.78 -0.76 0.71
C PRO A 234 17.13 -1.26 0.20
N THR A 235 17.82 -0.39 -0.54
CA THR A 235 19.14 -0.71 -1.13
C THR A 235 20.31 -0.29 -0.24
N ARG A 236 20.05 0.42 0.86
CA ARG A 236 21.08 0.97 1.75
C ARG A 236 20.53 1.26 3.16
N GLY A 237 21.42 1.36 4.13
CA GLY A 237 21.10 1.83 5.50
C GLY A 237 20.89 0.71 6.53
N SER A 238 21.08 -0.57 6.15
CA SER A 238 20.99 -1.73 7.04
C SER A 238 21.92 -2.85 6.53
N PRO A 239 22.35 -3.78 7.38
CA PRO A 239 23.14 -4.94 6.94
C PRO A 239 22.45 -5.79 5.87
N TYR A 240 21.13 -5.81 5.84
CA TYR A 240 20.34 -6.57 4.85
C TYR A 240 19.91 -5.70 3.66
N ALA A 241 20.08 -4.38 3.75
CA ALA A 241 19.75 -3.45 2.68
C ALA A 241 20.90 -3.42 1.66
N SER A 242 20.66 -3.97 0.49
CA SER A 242 21.60 -3.96 -0.64
C SER A 242 20.85 -3.96 -1.96
N ILE A 243 21.51 -3.51 -3.04
CA ILE A 243 20.96 -3.54 -4.39
C ILE A 243 20.55 -4.96 -4.78
N ASP A 244 21.40 -5.94 -4.50
CA ASP A 244 21.15 -7.36 -4.86
C ASP A 244 19.93 -7.93 -4.11
N ASN A 245 19.78 -7.63 -2.82
CA ASN A 245 18.63 -8.08 -2.04
C ASN A 245 17.35 -7.37 -2.48
N ALA A 246 17.40 -6.06 -2.75
CA ALA A 246 16.26 -5.30 -3.23
C ALA A 246 15.78 -5.79 -4.60
N GLN A 247 16.72 -6.01 -5.53
CA GLN A 247 16.42 -6.59 -6.83
C GLN A 247 15.83 -8.00 -6.69
N THR A 248 16.42 -8.83 -5.83
CA THR A 248 15.94 -10.20 -5.61
C THR A 248 14.53 -10.20 -5.02
N TYR A 249 14.30 -9.44 -3.96
CA TYR A 249 12.99 -9.34 -3.31
C TYR A 249 11.92 -8.91 -4.31
N ASN A 250 12.11 -7.77 -4.96
CA ASN A 250 11.10 -7.22 -5.86
C ASN A 250 10.89 -8.10 -7.11
N THR A 251 11.94 -8.69 -7.68
CA THR A 251 11.80 -9.62 -8.82
C THR A 251 11.02 -10.89 -8.43
N ASN A 252 11.30 -11.46 -7.26
CA ASN A 252 10.63 -12.67 -6.80
C ASN A 252 9.18 -12.38 -6.35
N LEU A 253 8.93 -11.25 -5.70
CA LEU A 253 7.59 -10.78 -5.39
C LEU A 253 6.75 -10.62 -6.67
N ILE A 254 7.32 -9.96 -7.69
CA ILE A 254 6.69 -9.81 -8.99
C ILE A 254 6.29 -11.17 -9.57
N ARG A 255 7.21 -12.10 -9.59
CA ARG A 255 6.93 -13.45 -10.09
C ARG A 255 5.86 -14.16 -9.27
N HIS A 256 5.94 -14.05 -7.94
CA HIS A 256 4.99 -14.67 -7.02
C HIS A 256 3.56 -14.15 -7.24
N VAL A 257 3.37 -12.84 -7.33
CA VAL A 257 2.07 -12.22 -7.58
C VAL A 257 1.51 -12.59 -8.96
N MET A 258 2.38 -12.67 -9.99
CA MET A 258 1.94 -12.95 -11.37
C MET A 258 1.64 -14.44 -11.61
N ASP A 259 2.41 -15.32 -11.04
CA ASP A 259 2.33 -16.76 -11.29
C ASP A 259 1.59 -17.51 -10.16
N GLY A 260 1.44 -16.84 -9.01
CA GLY A 260 0.89 -17.45 -7.80
C GLY A 260 -0.63 -17.54 -7.79
N PRO A 261 -1.15 -18.53 -7.06
CA PRO A 261 -2.59 -18.72 -6.89
C PRO A 261 -3.18 -17.91 -5.71
N GLY A 262 -2.45 -17.01 -5.11
CA GLY A 262 -2.75 -16.36 -3.83
C GLY A 262 -1.82 -16.86 -2.71
N THR A 263 -2.23 -16.72 -1.46
CA THR A 263 -1.51 -17.28 -0.29
C THR A 263 -1.94 -18.70 0.03
N PRO A 264 -1.18 -19.45 0.84
CA PRO A 264 -1.58 -20.79 1.28
C PRO A 264 -2.97 -20.87 1.92
N ALA A 265 -3.37 -19.88 2.71
CA ALA A 265 -4.68 -19.86 3.34
C ALA A 265 -5.80 -19.41 2.39
N TRP A 266 -5.48 -18.59 1.38
CA TRP A 266 -6.41 -18.07 0.36
C TRP A 266 -5.88 -18.26 -1.05
N PRO A 267 -5.78 -19.51 -1.53
CA PRO A 267 -5.10 -19.84 -2.79
C PRO A 267 -5.83 -19.38 -4.05
N HIS A 268 -7.04 -18.84 -3.94
CA HIS A 268 -7.85 -18.38 -5.09
C HIS A 268 -8.05 -16.87 -5.09
N GLU A 269 -7.43 -16.15 -4.14
CA GLU A 269 -7.48 -14.69 -4.10
C GLU A 269 -6.39 -14.09 -4.98
N GLU A 270 -6.77 -13.14 -5.82
CA GLU A 270 -5.81 -12.36 -6.58
C GLU A 270 -5.08 -11.37 -5.65
N LEU A 271 -3.76 -11.45 -5.62
CA LEU A 271 -2.94 -10.54 -4.83
C LEU A 271 -2.81 -9.20 -5.56
N VAL A 272 -3.26 -8.12 -4.91
CA VAL A 272 -3.04 -6.75 -5.36
C VAL A 272 -1.99 -6.13 -4.45
N VAL A 273 -0.81 -5.84 -5.04
CA VAL A 273 0.38 -5.44 -4.26
C VAL A 273 1.07 -4.25 -4.91
N TYR A 274 1.25 -3.17 -4.15
CA TYR A 274 1.98 -1.98 -4.57
C TYR A 274 3.43 -2.02 -4.07
N ILE A 275 4.39 -1.97 -4.99
CA ILE A 275 5.81 -1.88 -4.63
C ILE A 275 6.15 -0.44 -4.23
N PHE A 276 6.68 -0.26 -3.04
CA PHE A 276 7.23 0.99 -2.56
C PHE A 276 8.75 1.00 -2.75
N SER A 277 9.34 1.94 -3.47
CA SER A 277 8.71 3.10 -4.08
C SER A 277 9.25 3.33 -5.49
N LEU A 278 8.59 4.19 -6.27
CA LEU A 278 9.03 4.52 -7.62
C LEU A 278 10.41 5.18 -7.63
N PHE A 279 10.65 6.17 -6.75
CA PHE A 279 11.92 6.90 -6.66
C PHE A 279 12.51 6.85 -5.26
N ASN A 280 13.85 6.92 -5.17
CA ASN A 280 14.53 7.24 -3.92
C ASN A 280 14.15 8.63 -3.42
N GLU A 281 14.04 8.81 -2.08
CA GLU A 281 13.48 10.00 -1.44
C GLU A 281 14.52 10.75 -0.60
N ASN A 282 15.16 11.77 -1.17
CA ASN A 282 16.30 12.44 -0.55
C ASN A 282 15.99 13.24 0.72
N LEU A 283 14.72 13.60 0.96
CA LEU A 283 14.28 14.41 2.10
C LEU A 283 13.45 13.64 3.12
N LYS A 284 13.21 12.33 2.89
CA LYS A 284 12.43 11.51 3.83
C LYS A 284 13.16 11.39 5.15
N GLN A 285 12.46 11.67 6.24
CA GLN A 285 12.99 11.61 7.59
C GLN A 285 13.18 10.15 8.04
N GLY A 286 13.89 9.94 9.15
CA GLY A 286 14.13 8.62 9.70
C GLY A 286 15.46 7.99 9.27
N PRO A 287 15.61 6.67 9.45
CA PRO A 287 16.80 5.91 9.08
C PRO A 287 17.19 6.07 7.60
N GLU A 288 18.43 5.77 7.25
CA GLU A 288 18.90 5.85 5.86
C GLU A 288 18.10 4.93 4.93
N THR A 289 17.57 3.82 5.42
CA THR A 289 16.72 2.89 4.68
C THR A 289 15.53 3.61 4.04
N GLU A 290 14.90 4.55 4.76
CA GLU A 290 13.70 5.28 4.31
C GLU A 290 13.90 6.06 3.02
N ARG A 291 15.14 6.46 2.74
CA ARG A 291 15.49 7.21 1.53
C ARG A 291 15.86 6.35 0.33
N ASN A 292 15.91 5.01 0.50
CA ASN A 292 16.52 4.10 -0.45
C ASN A 292 15.63 2.91 -0.87
N PHE A 293 14.32 3.08 -0.87
CA PHE A 293 13.36 2.08 -1.37
C PHE A 293 13.08 2.20 -2.87
N GLY A 294 13.51 3.29 -3.52
CA GLY A 294 13.21 3.57 -4.92
C GLY A 294 13.76 2.52 -5.88
N ILE A 295 12.98 2.18 -6.90
CA ILE A 295 13.43 1.38 -8.04
C ILE A 295 14.11 2.23 -9.10
N PHE A 296 13.88 3.55 -9.05
CA PHE A 296 14.58 4.54 -9.87
C PHE A 296 15.25 5.62 -9.00
N TYR A 297 16.32 6.17 -9.51
CA TYR A 297 16.84 7.44 -9.03
C TYR A 297 15.98 8.59 -9.56
N PRO A 298 16.03 9.80 -8.91
CA PRO A 298 15.26 10.95 -9.39
C PRO A 298 15.59 11.41 -10.82
N ASP A 299 16.75 11.04 -11.37
CA ASP A 299 17.11 11.27 -12.77
C ASP A 299 16.50 10.23 -13.74
N MET A 300 15.61 9.36 -13.25
CA MET A 300 14.95 8.27 -13.97
C MET A 300 15.86 7.11 -14.40
N THR A 301 17.11 7.08 -13.96
CA THR A 301 17.96 5.89 -14.13
C THR A 301 17.54 4.80 -13.14
N SER A 302 17.58 3.55 -13.58
CA SER A 302 17.23 2.41 -12.73
C SER A 302 18.25 2.23 -11.60
N VAL A 303 17.78 2.02 -10.36
CA VAL A 303 18.64 1.61 -9.24
C VAL A 303 19.14 0.18 -9.45
N TYR A 304 18.27 -0.67 -9.95
CA TYR A 304 18.54 -2.04 -10.40
C TYR A 304 17.59 -2.43 -11.53
N ASN A 305 17.91 -3.50 -12.23
CA ASN A 305 17.05 -3.99 -13.31
C ASN A 305 15.82 -4.71 -12.73
N LEU A 306 14.63 -4.14 -12.95
CA LEU A 306 13.35 -4.72 -12.60
C LEU A 306 12.46 -4.75 -13.82
N VAL A 307 11.90 -5.92 -14.14
CA VAL A 307 11.03 -6.12 -15.30
C VAL A 307 9.61 -6.35 -14.81
N PHE A 308 8.69 -5.55 -15.32
CA PHE A 308 7.25 -5.72 -15.14
C PHE A 308 6.68 -6.43 -16.36
N PRO A 309 6.37 -7.74 -16.26
CA PRO A 309 5.91 -8.50 -17.41
C PRO A 309 4.49 -8.10 -17.81
N ASP A 310 4.25 -7.98 -19.10
CA ASP A 310 2.90 -7.89 -19.67
C ASP A 310 2.31 -9.29 -19.76
N LYS A 311 1.39 -9.65 -18.88
CA LYS A 311 0.69 -10.95 -18.88
C LYS A 311 -0.81 -10.75 -18.94
N GLY A 312 -1.30 -10.15 -20.04
CA GLY A 312 -2.69 -10.25 -20.51
C GLY A 312 -3.79 -10.21 -19.43
N GLY A 313 -3.88 -9.12 -18.64
CA GLY A 313 -4.94 -8.91 -17.68
C GLY A 313 -4.53 -8.89 -16.19
N ARG A 314 -3.29 -9.25 -15.85
CA ARG A 314 -2.70 -8.99 -14.53
C ARG A 314 -1.73 -7.84 -14.63
N SER A 315 -1.88 -6.86 -13.78
CA SER A 315 -1.25 -5.54 -13.91
C SER A 315 -0.43 -5.19 -12.67
N TRP A 316 0.60 -4.37 -12.89
CA TRP A 316 1.54 -4.01 -11.82
C TRP A 316 1.18 -2.72 -11.12
N CYS A 317 1.33 -2.77 -9.81
CA CYS A 317 1.08 -1.66 -8.93
C CYS A 317 2.40 -1.13 -8.35
N ILE A 318 2.56 0.19 -8.35
CA ILE A 318 3.68 0.85 -7.70
C ILE A 318 3.18 2.04 -6.87
N ALA A 319 3.77 2.21 -5.68
CA ALA A 319 3.57 3.39 -4.88
C ALA A 319 4.58 4.47 -5.30
N SER A 320 4.11 5.69 -5.53
CA SER A 320 5.00 6.84 -5.68
C SER A 320 5.64 7.17 -4.32
N SER A 321 6.64 8.03 -4.33
CA SER A 321 7.22 8.55 -3.09
C SER A 321 6.18 9.33 -2.28
N GLN A 322 6.23 9.25 -0.95
CA GLN A 322 5.28 9.93 -0.05
C GLN A 322 5.33 11.46 -0.21
N ALA A 323 4.20 12.13 0.00
CA ALA A 323 4.15 13.59 0.07
C ALA A 323 4.85 14.07 1.35
N LEU A 324 5.71 15.09 1.25
CA LEU A 324 6.15 15.83 2.43
C LEU A 324 4.96 16.65 2.95
N ASP A 325 4.57 16.43 4.19
CA ASP A 325 3.85 17.44 4.95
C ASP A 325 4.82 18.60 5.21
N SER A 326 4.66 19.67 4.42
CA SER A 326 5.50 20.87 4.55
C SER A 326 5.33 21.61 5.89
N ASP A 327 4.47 21.12 6.78
CA ASP A 327 4.07 21.78 8.02
C ASP A 327 4.40 21.01 9.31
N LEU A 328 5.14 19.91 9.22
CA LEU A 328 5.73 19.31 10.42
C LEU A 328 7.04 20.04 10.77
N GLN A 329 6.91 21.28 11.26
CA GLN A 329 7.91 21.87 12.14
C GLN A 329 7.68 21.28 13.54
N TYR A 330 8.64 20.47 14.00
CA TYR A 330 8.76 20.04 15.39
C TYR A 330 9.29 21.18 16.26
#